data_bb2080525fc97b7a6a63d0f479373e9a
#
_entry.id   bb2080525fc97b7a6a63d0f479373e9a
#
_cell.length_a   1.000
_cell.length_b   1.000
_cell.length_c   1.000
_cell.angle_alpha   90.00
_cell.angle_beta   90.00
_cell.angle_gamma   90.00
#
_symmetry.space_group_name_H-M   'P 1'
#
loop_
_entity.id
_entity.type
_entity.pdbx_description
1 polymer ?
#
loop_
_entity_poly.entity_id
_entity_poly.type
_entity_poly.pdbx_seq_one_letter_code
_entity_poly.pdbx_strand_id
1 'polypeptide(L)'
;KKGLDEIWIISRNEEKLKDVASKIITNTRIITMDLSNKENCEKLYEETKNEDIDILINNAGFGVHGKFCDTDLDKEVQMIETNITAVHILMKLFLKDMIKKNSGYILNVASMAAFGPGPLMSSYYASKAYVYRLSQGVKTELKKNNSKVKISVLCPGPVRTNFNKVAGVDFAAPSLSSEYVAKYAVKKMLKNKFSIVPGTFMKITRFFEKITPHNLVSNVSYFVNYRKNK
;
A
#
# COMPACT_ATOMS: atom_id res chain seq x y z
N LYS A 1 1.93 24.46 -2.27
CA LYS A 1 0.58 23.91 -2.03
C LYS A 1 -0.11 23.87 -3.38
N LYS A 2 -0.26 22.69 -4.01
CA LYS A 2 -1.25 22.52 -5.06
C LYS A 2 -2.58 22.32 -4.32
N GLY A 3 -3.56 23.18 -4.54
CA GLY A 3 -4.90 23.02 -4.00
C GLY A 3 -5.45 21.69 -4.49
N LEU A 4 -6.10 20.95 -3.60
CA LEU A 4 -6.98 19.83 -3.94
C LEU A 4 -8.40 20.36 -3.74
N ASP A 5 -9.29 20.09 -4.67
CA ASP A 5 -10.66 20.53 -4.58
C ASP A 5 -11.43 19.68 -3.54
N GLU A 6 -11.23 18.37 -3.59
CA GLU A 6 -11.87 17.41 -2.69
C GLU A 6 -10.94 16.22 -2.38
N ILE A 7 -11.11 15.58 -1.22
CA ILE A 7 -10.47 14.34 -0.83
C ILE A 7 -11.54 13.31 -0.46
N TRP A 8 -11.51 12.15 -1.09
CA TRP A 8 -12.37 11.04 -0.74
C TRP A 8 -11.62 10.07 0.15
N ILE A 9 -12.16 9.79 1.33
CA ILE A 9 -11.58 8.86 2.29
C ILE A 9 -12.50 7.67 2.51
N ILE A 10 -11.93 6.47 2.33
CA ILE A 10 -12.69 5.22 2.31
C ILE A 10 -12.14 4.28 3.38
N SER A 11 -12.99 3.78 4.26
CA SER A 11 -12.69 2.69 5.19
C SER A 11 -13.96 2.05 5.74
N ARG A 12 -13.81 0.97 6.51
CA ARG A 12 -14.92 0.24 7.15
C ARG A 12 -15.48 0.95 8.39
N ASN A 13 -14.75 1.86 8.98
CA ASN A 13 -15.11 2.50 10.25
C ASN A 13 -15.43 3.97 10.04
N GLU A 14 -16.72 4.28 10.08
CA GLU A 14 -17.24 5.63 9.84
C GLU A 14 -16.77 6.65 10.90
N GLU A 15 -16.74 6.26 12.17
CA GLU A 15 -16.31 7.16 13.26
C GLU A 15 -14.85 7.61 13.08
N LYS A 16 -13.97 6.66 12.71
CA LYS A 16 -12.57 6.99 12.39
C LYS A 16 -12.45 7.87 11.15
N LEU A 17 -13.30 7.67 10.14
CA LEU A 17 -13.34 8.55 8.97
C LEU A 17 -13.77 9.96 9.36
N LYS A 18 -14.80 10.12 10.21
CA LYS A 18 -15.24 11.42 10.73
C LYS A 18 -14.13 12.12 11.53
N ASP A 19 -13.42 11.39 12.39
CA ASP A 19 -12.27 11.93 13.14
C ASP A 19 -11.13 12.39 12.20
N VAL A 20 -10.84 11.63 11.14
CA VAL A 20 -9.85 12.03 10.14
C VAL A 20 -10.33 13.24 9.34
N ALA A 21 -11.57 13.24 8.87
CA ALA A 21 -12.15 14.33 8.09
C ALA A 21 -12.13 15.66 8.86
N SER A 22 -12.43 15.64 10.17
CA SER A 22 -12.42 16.83 11.01
C SER A 22 -11.04 17.53 11.11
N LYS A 23 -9.96 16.82 10.76
CA LYS A 23 -8.57 17.31 10.76
C LYS A 23 -8.10 17.79 9.39
N ILE A 24 -8.93 17.60 8.36
CA ILE A 24 -8.62 17.96 6.96
C ILE A 24 -9.31 19.29 6.63
N ILE A 25 -8.56 20.27 6.13
CA ILE A 25 -9.09 21.59 5.75
C ILE A 25 -9.79 21.55 4.39
N THR A 26 -9.36 20.65 3.51
CA THR A 26 -9.94 20.47 2.16
C THR A 26 -11.28 19.77 2.27
N ASN A 27 -12.22 20.06 1.37
CA ASN A 27 -13.48 19.32 1.25
C ASN A 27 -13.21 17.82 1.30
N THR A 28 -13.95 17.10 2.18
CA THR A 28 -13.71 15.69 2.40
C THR A 28 -15.02 14.91 2.26
N ARG A 29 -15.06 13.95 1.35
CA ARG A 29 -16.15 12.99 1.21
C ARG A 29 -15.79 11.70 1.95
N ILE A 30 -16.70 11.27 2.82
CA ILE A 30 -16.55 10.04 3.60
C ILE A 30 -17.35 8.94 2.92
N ILE A 31 -16.72 7.78 2.69
CA ILE A 31 -17.36 6.58 2.16
C ILE A 31 -17.06 5.41 3.10
N THR A 32 -18.10 4.90 3.77
CA THR A 32 -17.96 3.71 4.61
C THR A 32 -18.14 2.47 3.75
N MET A 33 -17.04 1.75 3.50
CA MET A 33 -17.03 0.61 2.59
C MET A 33 -15.94 -0.39 2.95
N ASP A 34 -16.25 -1.70 2.83
CA ASP A 34 -15.25 -2.77 2.94
C ASP A 34 -14.69 -3.11 1.56
N LEU A 35 -13.43 -2.75 1.34
CA LEU A 35 -12.73 -3.00 0.08
C LEU A 35 -12.21 -4.44 -0.06
N SER A 36 -12.37 -5.31 0.94
CA SER A 36 -12.14 -6.75 0.75
C SER A 36 -13.20 -7.42 -0.13
N ASN A 37 -14.35 -6.76 -0.31
CA ASN A 37 -15.39 -7.21 -1.20
C ASN A 37 -15.19 -6.62 -2.60
N LYS A 38 -15.18 -7.49 -3.62
CA LYS A 38 -14.98 -7.11 -5.02
C LYS A 38 -16.06 -6.14 -5.52
N GLU A 39 -17.31 -6.45 -5.22
CA GLU A 39 -18.49 -5.67 -5.64
C GLU A 39 -18.41 -4.25 -5.08
N ASN A 40 -17.90 -4.09 -3.86
CA ASN A 40 -17.66 -2.78 -3.27
C ASN A 40 -16.59 -1.98 -4.03
N CYS A 41 -15.52 -2.63 -4.48
CA CYS A 41 -14.51 -1.94 -5.29
C CYS A 41 -15.09 -1.47 -6.63
N GLU A 42 -15.92 -2.29 -7.27
CA GLU A 42 -16.61 -1.94 -8.52
C GLU A 42 -17.63 -0.81 -8.27
N LYS A 43 -18.41 -0.89 -7.19
CA LYS A 43 -19.35 0.15 -6.77
C LYS A 43 -18.65 1.48 -6.50
N LEU A 44 -17.54 1.46 -5.77
CA LEU A 44 -16.75 2.67 -5.53
C LEU A 44 -16.33 3.33 -6.84
N TYR A 45 -15.89 2.55 -7.81
CA TYR A 45 -15.54 3.09 -9.12
C TYR A 45 -16.74 3.69 -9.85
N GLU A 46 -17.90 3.02 -9.86
CA GLU A 46 -19.11 3.56 -10.47
C GLU A 46 -19.59 4.87 -9.80
N GLU A 47 -19.45 5.00 -8.48
CA GLU A 47 -19.75 6.23 -7.75
C GLU A 47 -18.82 7.40 -8.12
N THR A 48 -17.60 7.08 -8.62
CA THR A 48 -16.63 8.09 -9.06
C THR A 48 -16.65 8.39 -10.56
N LYS A 49 -17.50 7.71 -11.33
CA LYS A 49 -17.45 7.69 -12.80
C LYS A 49 -17.61 9.07 -13.45
N ASN A 50 -18.34 9.97 -12.79
CA ASN A 50 -18.57 11.34 -13.26
C ASN A 50 -17.61 12.37 -12.64
N GLU A 51 -16.65 11.91 -11.86
CA GLU A 51 -15.68 12.76 -11.17
C GLU A 51 -14.31 12.69 -11.84
N ASP A 52 -13.61 13.80 -11.88
CA ASP A 52 -12.26 13.86 -12.43
C ASP A 52 -11.22 13.49 -11.36
N ILE A 53 -11.00 12.20 -11.18
CA ILE A 53 -10.05 11.70 -10.18
C ILE A 53 -8.61 11.84 -10.68
N ASP A 54 -7.86 12.74 -10.07
CA ASP A 54 -6.45 12.98 -10.39
C ASP A 54 -5.48 12.05 -9.67
N ILE A 55 -5.82 11.62 -8.45
CA ILE A 55 -4.92 10.84 -7.60
C ILE A 55 -5.68 9.67 -6.98
N LEU A 56 -5.22 8.45 -7.23
CA LEU A 56 -5.64 7.24 -6.53
C LEU A 56 -4.55 6.81 -5.55
N ILE A 57 -4.90 6.63 -4.27
CA ILE A 57 -3.99 6.08 -3.26
C ILE A 57 -4.56 4.78 -2.71
N ASN A 58 -4.04 3.65 -3.16
CA ASN A 58 -4.36 2.32 -2.63
C ASN A 58 -3.57 2.09 -1.34
N ASN A 59 -4.16 2.49 -0.21
CA ASN A 59 -3.51 2.42 1.10
C ASN A 59 -4.08 1.33 2.01
N ALA A 60 -5.31 0.89 1.80
CA ALA A 60 -5.94 -0.16 2.60
C ALA A 60 -5.09 -1.44 2.60
N GLY A 61 -4.96 -2.05 3.77
CA GLY A 61 -4.21 -3.28 3.91
C GLY A 61 -3.80 -3.56 5.36
N PHE A 62 -3.60 -4.84 5.65
CA PHE A 62 -3.15 -5.32 6.96
C PHE A 62 -2.26 -6.55 6.79
N GLY A 63 -1.71 -7.05 7.90
CA GLY A 63 -0.88 -8.25 7.92
C GLY A 63 -1.44 -9.28 8.91
N VAL A 64 -1.07 -10.53 8.68
CA VAL A 64 -1.30 -11.65 9.61
C VAL A 64 0.06 -12.24 9.97
N HIS A 65 0.29 -12.49 11.25
CA HIS A 65 1.51 -13.06 11.78
C HIS A 65 1.24 -14.41 12.44
N GLY A 66 2.10 -15.39 12.18
CA GLY A 66 2.05 -16.73 12.74
C GLY A 66 2.71 -17.73 11.80
N LYS A 67 2.87 -18.98 12.25
CA LYS A 67 3.26 -20.06 11.35
C LYS A 67 2.13 -20.26 10.34
N PHE A 68 2.47 -20.54 9.09
CA PHE A 68 1.50 -20.60 7.99
C PHE A 68 0.34 -21.58 8.23
N CYS A 69 0.62 -22.70 8.87
CA CYS A 69 -0.41 -23.69 9.19
C CYS A 69 -1.23 -23.37 10.45
N ASP A 70 -0.81 -22.37 11.25
CA ASP A 70 -1.43 -22.05 12.54
C ASP A 70 -2.25 -20.73 12.47
N THR A 71 -2.12 -19.98 11.37
CA THR A 71 -2.88 -18.75 11.17
C THR A 71 -4.30 -19.03 10.72
N ASP A 72 -5.22 -18.12 11.06
CA ASP A 72 -6.62 -18.18 10.67
C ASP A 72 -6.78 -17.98 9.14
N LEU A 73 -7.37 -18.97 8.47
CA LEU A 73 -7.54 -18.99 7.02
C LEU A 73 -8.41 -17.84 6.52
N ASP A 74 -9.55 -17.57 7.18
CA ASP A 74 -10.48 -16.53 6.74
C ASP A 74 -9.83 -15.15 6.83
N LYS A 75 -9.03 -14.94 7.87
CA LYS A 75 -8.26 -13.70 8.06
C LYS A 75 -7.17 -13.52 7.01
N GLU A 76 -6.51 -14.61 6.61
CA GLU A 76 -5.53 -14.56 5.51
C GLU A 76 -6.21 -14.29 4.16
N VAL A 77 -7.34 -14.93 3.87
CA VAL A 77 -8.13 -14.69 2.66
C VAL A 77 -8.59 -13.23 2.62
N GLN A 78 -9.16 -12.72 3.71
CA GLN A 78 -9.55 -11.29 3.78
C GLN A 78 -8.35 -10.35 3.57
N MET A 79 -7.17 -10.72 4.09
CA MET A 79 -5.93 -9.96 3.83
C MET A 79 -5.56 -9.97 2.36
N ILE A 80 -5.65 -11.11 1.69
CA ILE A 80 -5.38 -11.24 0.25
C ILE A 80 -6.36 -10.38 -0.56
N GLU A 81 -7.65 -10.47 -0.25
CA GLU A 81 -8.68 -9.66 -0.89
C GLU A 81 -8.42 -8.17 -0.73
N THR A 82 -8.11 -7.71 0.48
CA THR A 82 -7.80 -6.30 0.74
C THR A 82 -6.48 -5.85 0.10
N ASN A 83 -5.40 -6.64 0.28
CA ASN A 83 -4.05 -6.22 -0.12
C ASN A 83 -3.79 -6.42 -1.61
N ILE A 84 -4.46 -7.38 -2.26
CA ILE A 84 -4.22 -7.76 -3.65
C ILE A 84 -5.43 -7.42 -4.52
N THR A 85 -6.59 -8.06 -4.26
CA THR A 85 -7.76 -7.98 -5.15
C THR A 85 -8.28 -6.55 -5.25
N ALA A 86 -8.46 -5.86 -4.12
CA ALA A 86 -8.89 -4.47 -4.11
C ALA A 86 -7.93 -3.56 -4.87
N VAL A 87 -6.62 -3.67 -4.60
CA VAL A 87 -5.60 -2.87 -5.28
C VAL A 87 -5.60 -3.14 -6.79
N HIS A 88 -5.73 -4.41 -7.20
CA HIS A 88 -5.78 -4.80 -8.61
C HIS A 88 -6.99 -4.17 -9.31
N ILE A 89 -8.18 -4.32 -8.73
CA ILE A 89 -9.44 -3.84 -9.32
C ILE A 89 -9.40 -2.31 -9.43
N LEU A 90 -9.20 -1.62 -8.32
CA LEU A 90 -9.20 -0.16 -8.29
C LEU A 90 -8.12 0.42 -9.21
N MET A 91 -6.89 -0.12 -9.16
CA MET A 91 -5.84 0.30 -10.07
C MET A 91 -6.24 0.12 -11.53
N LYS A 92 -6.84 -1.03 -11.90
CA LYS A 92 -7.24 -1.33 -13.28
C LYS A 92 -8.35 -0.42 -13.78
N LEU A 93 -9.35 -0.16 -12.94
CA LEU A 93 -10.50 0.66 -13.32
C LEU A 93 -10.11 2.13 -13.46
N PHE A 94 -9.54 2.72 -12.42
CA PHE A 94 -9.13 4.14 -12.46
C PHE A 94 -8.04 4.42 -13.50
N LEU A 95 -7.12 3.47 -13.73
CA LEU A 95 -6.09 3.63 -14.74
C LEU A 95 -6.67 3.79 -16.15
N LYS A 96 -7.78 3.11 -16.48
CA LYS A 96 -8.42 3.27 -17.79
C LYS A 96 -8.83 4.72 -18.06
N ASP A 97 -9.41 5.39 -17.06
CA ASP A 97 -9.86 6.77 -17.21
C ASP A 97 -8.68 7.75 -17.19
N MET A 98 -7.69 7.51 -16.34
CA MET A 98 -6.45 8.28 -16.35
C MET A 98 -5.70 8.18 -17.68
N ILE A 99 -5.72 7.02 -18.35
CA ILE A 99 -5.13 6.85 -19.68
C ILE A 99 -5.91 7.66 -20.74
N LYS A 100 -7.25 7.63 -20.70
CA LYS A 100 -8.10 8.40 -21.63
C LYS A 100 -7.81 9.90 -21.52
N LYS A 101 -7.71 10.46 -20.31
CA LYS A 101 -7.35 11.86 -20.09
C LYS A 101 -5.83 12.13 -20.18
N ASN A 102 -5.02 11.08 -20.34
CA ASN A 102 -3.55 11.11 -20.39
C ASN A 102 -2.92 11.87 -19.22
N SER A 103 -3.51 11.76 -18.03
CA SER A 103 -3.09 12.44 -16.80
C SER A 103 -3.52 11.61 -15.58
N GLY A 104 -2.77 11.70 -14.48
CA GLY A 104 -3.12 11.10 -13.20
C GLY A 104 -1.94 10.50 -12.47
N TYR A 105 -2.15 10.25 -11.18
CA TYR A 105 -1.18 9.64 -10.28
C TYR A 105 -1.80 8.47 -9.55
N ILE A 106 -1.11 7.33 -9.54
CA ILE A 106 -1.46 6.18 -8.71
C ILE A 106 -0.33 5.92 -7.71
N LEU A 107 -0.67 5.88 -6.43
CA LEU A 107 0.23 5.49 -5.35
C LEU A 107 -0.27 4.20 -4.71
N ASN A 108 0.43 3.11 -4.91
CA ASN A 108 0.14 1.85 -4.23
C ASN A 108 1.02 1.69 -2.98
N VAL A 109 0.41 1.35 -1.85
CA VAL A 109 1.14 1.14 -0.60
C VAL A 109 1.51 -0.34 -0.45
N ALA A 110 2.78 -0.63 -0.74
CA ALA A 110 3.40 -1.92 -0.48
C ALA A 110 4.08 -1.94 0.92
N SER A 111 5.29 -2.44 1.01
CA SER A 111 6.12 -2.52 2.21
C SER A 111 7.56 -2.87 1.81
N MET A 112 8.53 -2.75 2.71
CA MET A 112 9.82 -3.44 2.60
C MET A 112 9.66 -4.95 2.44
N ALA A 113 8.58 -5.52 2.98
CA ALA A 113 8.18 -6.93 2.78
C ALA A 113 8.03 -7.34 1.29
N ALA A 114 7.91 -6.37 0.38
CA ALA A 114 7.78 -6.66 -1.06
C ALA A 114 9.08 -7.16 -1.73
N PHE A 115 10.21 -7.11 -1.04
CA PHE A 115 11.52 -7.35 -1.65
C PHE A 115 12.13 -8.71 -1.35
N GLY A 116 11.67 -9.42 -0.32
CA GLY A 116 12.18 -10.73 0.05
C GLY A 116 11.12 -11.67 0.62
N PRO A 117 11.48 -12.91 0.94
CA PRO A 117 10.62 -13.84 1.65
C PRO A 117 10.46 -13.44 3.12
N GLY A 118 9.28 -13.70 3.70
CA GLY A 118 8.98 -13.36 5.08
C GLY A 118 8.33 -14.50 5.85
N PRO A 119 9.09 -15.51 6.31
CA PRO A 119 8.56 -16.54 7.19
C PRO A 119 7.81 -15.94 8.39
N LEU A 120 6.80 -16.61 8.88
CA LEU A 120 5.83 -16.14 9.89
C LEU A 120 4.91 -14.98 9.47
N MET A 121 5.10 -14.45 8.26
CA MET A 121 4.24 -13.47 7.59
C MET A 121 4.20 -13.74 6.08
N SER A 122 4.26 -14.99 5.66
CA SER A 122 4.47 -15.40 4.26
C SER A 122 3.45 -14.80 3.31
N SER A 123 2.16 -14.92 3.62
CA SER A 123 1.06 -14.39 2.82
C SER A 123 1.10 -12.84 2.72
N TYR A 124 1.47 -12.16 3.82
CA TYR A 124 1.63 -10.70 3.81
C TYR A 124 2.77 -10.27 2.88
N TYR A 125 3.96 -10.88 3.00
CA TYR A 125 5.10 -10.56 2.13
C TYR A 125 4.77 -10.83 0.66
N ALA A 126 4.14 -11.96 0.37
CA ALA A 126 3.68 -12.30 -0.99
C ALA A 126 2.69 -11.26 -1.52
N SER A 127 1.72 -10.81 -0.69
CA SER A 127 0.75 -9.79 -1.08
C SER A 127 1.43 -8.46 -1.45
N LYS A 128 2.43 -8.05 -0.67
CA LYS A 128 3.15 -6.79 -0.93
C LYS A 128 4.11 -6.89 -2.12
N ALA A 129 4.67 -8.08 -2.37
CA ALA A 129 5.43 -8.37 -3.59
C ALA A 129 4.55 -8.30 -4.85
N TYR A 130 3.32 -8.84 -4.78
CA TYR A 130 2.35 -8.72 -5.87
C TYR A 130 2.11 -7.27 -6.25
N VAL A 131 1.75 -6.43 -5.28
CA VAL A 131 1.49 -4.99 -5.50
C VAL A 131 2.68 -4.29 -6.15
N TYR A 132 3.89 -4.56 -5.66
CA TYR A 132 5.10 -3.97 -6.22
C TYR A 132 5.34 -4.38 -7.66
N ARG A 133 5.25 -5.70 -7.97
CA ARG A 133 5.52 -6.24 -9.30
C ARG A 133 4.46 -5.86 -10.32
N LEU A 134 3.18 -5.91 -9.95
CA LEU A 134 2.08 -5.42 -10.77
C LEU A 134 2.32 -3.96 -11.17
N SER A 135 2.59 -3.10 -10.18
CA SER A 135 2.85 -1.68 -10.42
C SER A 135 4.07 -1.44 -11.32
N GLN A 136 5.11 -2.28 -11.19
CA GLN A 136 6.32 -2.18 -12.02
C GLN A 136 6.03 -2.53 -13.48
N GLY A 137 5.28 -3.62 -13.72
CA GLY A 137 4.87 -4.04 -15.06
C GLY A 137 4.04 -2.96 -15.75
N VAL A 138 2.94 -2.54 -15.11
CA VAL A 138 2.03 -1.52 -15.66
C VAL A 138 2.74 -0.19 -15.91
N LYS A 139 3.63 0.25 -15.03
CA LYS A 139 4.44 1.45 -15.29
C LYS A 139 5.27 1.32 -16.59
N THR A 140 5.81 0.14 -16.85
CA THR A 140 6.60 -0.11 -18.08
C THR A 140 5.72 -0.03 -19.32
N GLU A 141 4.51 -0.61 -19.27
CA GLU A 141 3.52 -0.51 -20.34
C GLU A 141 3.13 0.94 -20.63
N LEU A 142 2.83 1.72 -19.59
CA LEU A 142 2.53 3.15 -19.73
C LEU A 142 3.67 3.93 -20.38
N LYS A 143 4.91 3.64 -20.00
CA LYS A 143 6.09 4.27 -20.61
C LYS A 143 6.21 3.92 -22.10
N LYS A 144 5.99 2.66 -22.48
CA LYS A 144 6.04 2.19 -23.87
C LYS A 144 4.95 2.83 -24.74
N ASN A 145 3.78 3.11 -24.14
CA ASN A 145 2.66 3.78 -24.80
C ASN A 145 2.68 5.32 -24.67
N ASN A 146 3.80 5.92 -24.25
CA ASN A 146 3.97 7.36 -24.08
C ASN A 146 2.92 8.04 -23.19
N SER A 147 2.30 7.28 -22.25
CA SER A 147 1.31 7.82 -21.32
C SER A 147 1.94 8.75 -20.28
N LYS A 148 1.25 9.85 -19.98
CA LYS A 148 1.63 10.79 -18.91
C LYS A 148 1.20 10.35 -17.52
N VAL A 149 0.41 9.29 -17.40
CA VAL A 149 0.00 8.72 -16.08
C VAL A 149 1.23 8.24 -15.30
N LYS A 150 1.25 8.51 -13.98
CA LYS A 150 2.38 8.22 -13.11
C LYS A 150 1.99 7.18 -12.07
N ILE A 151 2.79 6.13 -11.96
CA ILE A 151 2.62 5.09 -10.92
C ILE A 151 3.81 5.14 -9.97
N SER A 152 3.51 5.16 -8.68
CA SER A 152 4.47 5.09 -7.58
C SER A 152 4.10 3.97 -6.61
N VAL A 153 5.10 3.37 -5.98
CA VAL A 153 4.90 2.37 -4.94
C VAL A 153 5.64 2.81 -3.68
N LEU A 154 4.89 2.99 -2.60
CA LEU A 154 5.42 3.26 -1.28
C LEU A 154 5.82 1.95 -0.61
N CYS A 155 7.09 1.82 -0.24
CA CYS A 155 7.63 0.65 0.44
C CYS A 155 8.22 1.07 1.80
N PRO A 156 7.39 1.31 2.81
CA PRO A 156 7.88 1.70 4.12
C PRO A 156 8.44 0.49 4.87
N GLY A 157 9.38 0.76 5.78
CA GLY A 157 9.68 -0.11 6.90
C GLY A 157 8.63 0.04 8.00
N PRO A 158 8.95 -0.26 9.27
CA PRO A 158 8.04 -0.06 10.39
C PRO A 158 7.58 1.39 10.51
N VAL A 159 6.27 1.58 10.65
CA VAL A 159 5.62 2.90 10.81
C VAL A 159 4.77 2.87 12.07
N ARG A 160 4.83 3.91 12.89
CA ARG A 160 3.97 4.06 14.07
C ARG A 160 2.51 4.26 13.64
N THR A 161 1.78 3.16 13.60
CA THR A 161 0.35 3.08 13.25
C THR A 161 -0.29 1.93 14.02
N ASN A 162 -1.58 1.74 13.86
CA ASN A 162 -2.30 0.57 14.40
C ASN A 162 -1.97 -0.75 13.68
N PHE A 163 -1.12 -0.74 12.65
CA PHE A 163 -0.75 -1.95 11.90
C PHE A 163 -0.18 -3.03 12.82
N ASN A 164 0.73 -2.67 13.74
CA ASN A 164 1.34 -3.61 14.67
C ASN A 164 0.30 -4.34 15.51
N LYS A 165 -0.68 -3.58 16.05
CA LYS A 165 -1.77 -4.13 16.86
C LYS A 165 -2.66 -5.07 16.04
N VAL A 166 -2.97 -4.72 14.79
CA VAL A 166 -3.80 -5.54 13.90
C VAL A 166 -3.07 -6.80 13.44
N ALA A 167 -1.79 -6.70 13.12
CA ALA A 167 -0.96 -7.82 12.68
C ALA A 167 -0.48 -8.71 13.85
N GLY A 168 -0.66 -8.29 15.11
CA GLY A 168 -0.17 -9.02 16.29
C GLY A 168 1.37 -9.02 16.39
N VAL A 169 2.03 -7.91 16.05
CA VAL A 169 3.50 -7.81 16.01
C VAL A 169 4.02 -6.56 16.70
N ASP A 170 5.16 -6.69 17.40
CA ASP A 170 5.95 -5.55 17.87
C ASP A 170 7.27 -5.46 17.06
N PHE A 171 7.51 -4.32 16.46
CA PHE A 171 8.73 -4.11 15.68
C PHE A 171 9.87 -3.62 16.56
N ALA A 172 10.93 -4.40 16.65
CA ALA A 172 12.19 -4.00 17.29
C ALA A 172 12.98 -2.93 16.50
N ALA A 173 12.67 -2.72 15.23
CA ALA A 173 13.34 -1.74 14.38
C ALA A 173 12.79 -0.31 14.61
N PRO A 174 13.64 0.73 14.45
CA PRO A 174 13.20 2.12 14.55
C PRO A 174 12.02 2.39 13.61
N SER A 175 10.88 2.78 14.18
CA SER A 175 9.67 3.10 13.42
C SER A 175 9.59 4.59 13.09
N LEU A 176 9.23 4.91 11.85
CA LEU A 176 9.00 6.28 11.40
C LEU A 176 7.59 6.75 11.79
N SER A 177 7.38 8.07 11.93
CA SER A 177 6.02 8.59 12.10
C SER A 177 5.21 8.48 10.82
N SER A 178 3.90 8.19 10.95
CA SER A 178 2.98 8.10 9.80
C SER A 178 2.95 9.41 9.02
N GLU A 179 2.99 10.55 9.71
CA GLU A 179 3.02 11.88 9.09
C GLU A 179 4.26 12.09 8.21
N TYR A 180 5.45 11.74 8.71
CA TYR A 180 6.68 11.83 7.92
C TYR A 180 6.60 10.95 6.68
N VAL A 181 6.15 9.69 6.84
CA VAL A 181 6.03 8.73 5.74
C VAL A 181 5.06 9.25 4.68
N ALA A 182 3.89 9.76 5.09
CA ALA A 182 2.89 10.30 4.17
C ALA A 182 3.41 11.52 3.41
N LYS A 183 3.98 12.51 4.10
CA LYS A 183 4.59 13.70 3.46
C LYS A 183 5.70 13.32 2.48
N TYR A 184 6.55 12.38 2.88
CA TYR A 184 7.64 11.89 2.03
C TYR A 184 7.09 11.17 0.79
N ALA A 185 6.06 10.32 0.95
CA ALA A 185 5.44 9.56 -0.13
C ALA A 185 4.82 10.50 -1.18
N VAL A 186 3.97 11.42 -0.77
CA VAL A 186 3.32 12.40 -1.66
C VAL A 186 4.36 13.26 -2.40
N LYS A 187 5.37 13.79 -1.67
CA LYS A 187 6.44 14.58 -2.29
C LYS A 187 7.20 13.80 -3.36
N LYS A 188 7.44 12.49 -3.16
CA LYS A 188 8.17 11.65 -4.11
C LYS A 188 7.29 11.17 -5.26
N MET A 189 6.01 10.89 -5.02
CA MET A 189 5.01 10.59 -6.04
C MET A 189 4.89 11.74 -7.03
N LEU A 190 4.69 12.97 -6.55
CA LEU A 190 4.62 14.17 -7.40
C LEU A 190 5.91 14.44 -8.20
N LYS A 191 7.05 13.92 -7.75
CA LYS A 191 8.33 13.91 -8.49
C LYS A 191 8.50 12.69 -9.40
N ASN A 192 7.43 11.92 -9.65
CA ASN A 192 7.43 10.72 -10.48
C ASN A 192 8.46 9.65 -10.04
N LYS A 193 8.71 9.53 -8.73
CA LYS A 193 9.58 8.47 -8.21
C LYS A 193 8.78 7.17 -8.11
N PHE A 194 9.21 6.13 -8.82
CA PHE A 194 8.49 4.85 -8.82
C PHE A 194 8.55 4.18 -7.44
N SER A 195 9.72 3.77 -7.01
CA SER A 195 9.90 3.09 -5.72
C SER A 195 10.28 4.09 -4.64
N ILE A 196 9.40 4.26 -3.67
CA ILE A 196 9.52 5.23 -2.59
C ILE A 196 9.81 4.47 -1.29
N VAL A 197 11.05 4.55 -0.81
CA VAL A 197 11.50 3.93 0.45
C VAL A 197 11.84 5.05 1.43
N PRO A 198 11.00 5.31 2.46
CA PRO A 198 11.29 6.29 3.49
C PRO A 198 12.40 5.81 4.43
N GLY A 199 13.25 6.74 4.88
CA GLY A 199 14.34 6.46 5.83
C GLY A 199 15.59 5.90 5.18
N THR A 200 16.76 6.37 5.64
CA THR A 200 18.07 5.97 5.10
C THR A 200 18.37 4.52 5.43
N PHE A 201 18.06 4.08 6.65
CA PHE A 201 18.26 2.70 7.08
C PHE A 201 17.54 1.70 6.15
N MET A 202 16.27 1.94 5.82
CA MET A 202 15.49 1.07 4.92
C MET A 202 16.05 1.05 3.49
N LYS A 203 16.64 2.13 3.01
CA LYS A 203 17.32 2.16 1.70
C LYS A 203 18.56 1.28 1.68
N ILE A 204 19.34 1.33 2.75
CA ILE A 204 20.53 0.48 2.92
C ILE A 204 20.11 -0.99 3.01
N THR A 205 19.12 -1.32 3.84
CA THR A 205 18.58 -2.69 3.94
C THR A 205 18.15 -3.21 2.57
N ARG A 206 17.40 -2.42 1.81
CA ARG A 206 16.98 -2.79 0.46
C ARG A 206 18.15 -3.01 -0.51
N PHE A 207 19.22 -2.25 -0.38
CA PHE A 207 20.42 -2.43 -1.20
C PHE A 207 21.05 -3.80 -0.93
N PHE A 208 21.26 -4.14 0.34
CA PHE A 208 21.81 -5.45 0.71
C PHE A 208 20.88 -6.61 0.32
N GLU A 209 19.59 -6.46 0.48
CA GLU A 209 18.60 -7.47 0.08
C GLU A 209 18.68 -7.85 -1.40
N LYS A 210 19.05 -6.90 -2.28
CA LYS A 210 19.22 -7.16 -3.71
C LYS A 210 20.41 -8.05 -4.06
N ILE A 211 21.47 -8.02 -3.26
CA ILE A 211 22.73 -8.74 -3.51
C ILE A 211 22.88 -9.97 -2.64
N THR A 212 21.99 -10.16 -1.67
CA THR A 212 22.02 -11.29 -0.74
C THR A 212 21.23 -12.46 -1.32
N PRO A 213 21.74 -13.70 -1.28
CA PRO A 213 20.98 -14.89 -1.70
C PRO A 213 19.66 -15.01 -0.92
N HIS A 214 18.58 -15.37 -1.62
CA HIS A 214 17.23 -15.42 -1.04
C HIS A 214 17.11 -16.33 0.19
N ASN A 215 17.83 -17.45 0.22
CA ASN A 215 17.83 -18.34 1.38
C ASN A 215 18.38 -17.65 2.64
N LEU A 216 19.42 -16.84 2.50
CA LEU A 216 19.97 -16.08 3.62
C LEU A 216 19.00 -14.98 4.06
N VAL A 217 18.39 -14.26 3.10
CA VAL A 217 17.35 -13.27 3.39
C VAL A 217 16.19 -13.93 4.15
N SER A 218 15.76 -15.13 3.74
CA SER A 218 14.69 -15.88 4.40
C SER A 218 15.02 -16.19 5.86
N ASN A 219 16.22 -16.68 6.13
CA ASN A 219 16.66 -16.99 7.49
C ASN A 219 16.72 -15.74 8.37
N VAL A 220 17.29 -14.65 7.87
CA VAL A 220 17.31 -13.37 8.60
C VAL A 220 15.91 -12.87 8.87
N SER A 221 15.02 -12.92 7.88
CA SER A 221 13.62 -12.52 8.01
C SER A 221 12.88 -13.37 9.04
N TYR A 222 13.16 -14.68 9.11
CA TYR A 222 12.60 -15.56 10.13
C TYR A 222 12.96 -15.04 11.53
N PHE A 223 14.23 -14.79 11.82
CA PHE A 223 14.66 -14.28 13.14
C PHE A 223 14.06 -12.91 13.47
N VAL A 224 14.00 -12.02 12.48
CA VAL A 224 13.37 -10.70 12.66
C VAL A 224 11.89 -10.84 12.99
N ASN A 225 11.16 -11.70 12.28
CA ASN A 225 9.73 -11.90 12.50
C ASN A 225 9.45 -12.71 13.76
N TYR A 226 10.31 -13.66 14.15
CA TYR A 226 10.17 -14.46 15.37
C TYR A 226 10.33 -13.61 16.65
N ARG A 227 11.28 -12.67 16.67
CA ARG A 227 11.52 -11.76 17.82
C ARG A 227 10.37 -10.79 18.09
N LYS A 228 9.42 -10.66 17.17
CA LYS A 228 8.26 -9.78 17.31
C LYS A 228 7.21 -10.31 18.30
N ASN A 229 7.35 -11.53 18.77
CA ASN A 229 6.38 -12.20 19.68
C ASN A 229 6.93 -12.44 21.11
N LYS A 230 8.06 -11.87 21.45
CA LYS A 230 8.56 -11.86 22.82
C LYS A 230 8.52 -10.44 23.39
#